data_c6300d95c20984ff0b74bcaf3e512913
#
_entry.id   c6300d95c20984ff0b74bcaf3e512913
#
_cell.length_a   1.000
_cell.length_b   1.000
_cell.length_c   1.000
_cell.angle_alpha   90.00
_cell.angle_beta   90.00
_cell.angle_gamma   90.00
#
_symmetry.space_group_name_H-M   'P 1'
#
loop_
_entity.id
_entity.type
_entity.pdbx_description
1 polymer ?
#
loop_
_entity_poly.entity_id
_entity_poly.type
_entity_poly.pdbx_seq_one_letter_code
_entity_poly.pdbx_strand_id
1 'polypeptide(L)'
;VRGTFVESDFFLRISNENIIELQAKIERYLDLVFESKVVTPTIEETAMFYARSAANNSSCLSRQVGASITDKNGNLISTGWNDVPKFGGNLYRDSDMRDDRCFLKGYCTNDKEKDILTENISKILLDDTGIKEMFFENGILNIKKFDDFKSKIRNSKVKDLIEYSRSVHAEMHAIILGSQITGSQMINGKLFCTTYPCHNCARHIILAGIKIVYYIEPYVKSLGLKLHNDSITENEKETEKVRILIFDGVSPRKYQIFFTNFGERKDKKGNLNVKQLNIVKPKSTKSLQALPELERQAIHSLKEYGLLKE
;
A
#
# COMPACT_ATOMS: atom_id res chain seq x y z
N VAL A 1 -7.65 8.35 8.45
CA VAL A 1 -7.36 8.33 6.99
C VAL A 1 -6.77 6.99 6.56
N ARG A 2 -5.64 6.49 7.13
CA ARG A 2 -5.00 5.23 6.70
C ARG A 2 -5.95 4.03 6.81
N GLY A 3 -6.65 3.87 7.93
CA GLY A 3 -7.61 2.78 8.12
C GLY A 3 -8.70 2.75 7.08
N THR A 4 -9.15 3.91 6.61
CA THR A 4 -10.17 4.02 5.57
C THR A 4 -9.71 3.42 4.24
N PHE A 5 -8.47 3.70 3.81
CA PHE A 5 -7.93 3.13 2.57
C PHE A 5 -7.77 1.62 2.64
N VAL A 6 -7.35 1.07 3.78
CA VAL A 6 -7.19 -0.38 3.97
C VAL A 6 -8.53 -1.10 3.89
N GLU A 7 -9.60 -0.49 4.42
CA GLU A 7 -10.94 -1.09 4.48
C GLU A 7 -11.79 -0.82 3.23
N SER A 8 -11.35 0.03 2.31
CA SER A 8 -12.10 0.36 1.09
C SER A 8 -12.24 -0.84 0.17
N ASP A 9 -13.39 -1.00 -0.46
CA ASP A 9 -13.68 -2.05 -1.43
C ASP A 9 -13.44 -1.58 -2.87
N PHE A 10 -13.59 -0.28 -3.09
CA PHE A 10 -13.43 0.36 -4.38
C PHE A 10 -12.84 1.76 -4.21
N PHE A 11 -11.96 2.15 -5.11
CA PHE A 11 -11.39 3.48 -5.19
C PHE A 11 -11.94 4.18 -6.42
N LEU A 12 -12.35 5.43 -6.23
CA LEU A 12 -12.88 6.25 -7.29
C LEU A 12 -12.16 7.58 -7.31
N ARG A 13 -11.39 7.83 -8.36
CA ARG A 13 -10.74 9.10 -8.58
C ARG A 13 -11.71 10.02 -9.33
N ILE A 14 -12.11 11.09 -8.67
CA ILE A 14 -13.02 12.08 -9.24
C ILE A 14 -12.18 13.20 -9.86
N SER A 15 -12.24 13.34 -11.19
CA SER A 15 -11.80 14.54 -11.89
C SER A 15 -13.04 15.36 -12.22
N ASN A 16 -12.98 16.67 -12.04
CA ASN A 16 -14.15 17.55 -12.17
C ASN A 16 -14.75 17.65 -13.58
N GLU A 17 -14.28 16.86 -14.53
CA GLU A 17 -14.56 17.11 -15.95
C GLU A 17 -15.37 16.03 -16.66
N ASN A 18 -15.67 14.88 -16.02
CA ASN A 18 -16.39 13.83 -16.75
C ASN A 18 -17.38 13.05 -15.89
N ILE A 19 -18.58 13.58 -15.73
CA ILE A 19 -19.70 12.91 -15.04
C ILE A 19 -20.04 11.57 -15.71
N ILE A 20 -19.93 11.46 -17.02
CA ILE A 20 -20.22 10.24 -17.78
C ILE A 20 -19.25 9.11 -17.43
N GLU A 21 -17.95 9.44 -17.34
CA GLU A 21 -16.93 8.46 -16.93
C GLU A 21 -17.12 8.03 -15.48
N LEU A 22 -17.47 8.93 -14.59
CA LEU A 22 -17.78 8.65 -13.20
C LEU A 22 -18.97 7.70 -13.09
N GLN A 23 -20.04 7.97 -13.84
CA GLN A 23 -21.23 7.12 -13.87
C GLN A 23 -20.88 5.71 -14.36
N ALA A 24 -20.14 5.58 -15.45
CA ALA A 24 -19.71 4.28 -15.98
C ALA A 24 -18.88 3.47 -14.98
N LYS A 25 -18.00 4.13 -14.20
CA LYS A 25 -17.22 3.49 -13.14
C LYS A 25 -18.13 2.98 -12.00
N ILE A 26 -19.10 3.78 -11.59
CA ILE A 26 -20.07 3.39 -10.55
C ILE A 26 -20.95 2.23 -11.04
N GLU A 27 -21.45 2.30 -12.25
CA GLU A 27 -22.25 1.21 -12.86
C GLU A 27 -21.45 -0.09 -12.93
N ARG A 28 -20.19 -0.03 -13.38
CA ARG A 28 -19.28 -1.20 -13.40
C ARG A 28 -19.08 -1.77 -11.99
N TYR A 29 -18.93 -0.93 -10.98
CA TYR A 29 -18.79 -1.38 -9.60
C TYR A 29 -20.09 -2.06 -9.09
N LEU A 30 -21.24 -1.49 -9.39
CA LEU A 30 -22.53 -2.11 -9.05
C LEU A 30 -22.73 -3.44 -9.78
N ASP A 31 -22.36 -3.53 -11.06
CA ASP A 31 -22.36 -4.78 -11.82
C ASP A 31 -21.49 -5.86 -11.15
N LEU A 32 -20.34 -5.50 -10.58
CA LEU A 32 -19.49 -6.41 -9.82
C LEU A 32 -20.10 -6.82 -8.49
N VAL A 33 -20.67 -5.87 -7.74
CA VAL A 33 -21.28 -6.12 -6.43
C VAL A 33 -22.48 -7.05 -6.55
N PHE A 34 -23.31 -6.84 -7.57
CA PHE A 34 -24.54 -7.59 -7.79
C PHE A 34 -24.41 -8.73 -8.79
N GLU A 35 -23.24 -8.92 -9.40
CA GLU A 35 -23.02 -9.89 -10.48
C GLU A 35 -24.08 -9.80 -11.62
N SER A 36 -24.54 -8.60 -11.90
CA SER A 36 -25.54 -8.37 -12.95
C SER A 36 -25.02 -8.65 -14.35
N LYS A 37 -23.70 -8.51 -14.53
CA LYS A 37 -22.97 -8.83 -15.76
C LYS A 37 -21.67 -9.56 -15.46
N VAL A 38 -21.09 -10.19 -16.47
CA VAL A 38 -19.72 -10.70 -16.42
C VAL A 38 -18.77 -9.52 -16.61
N VAL A 39 -18.07 -9.15 -15.54
CA VAL A 39 -17.05 -8.08 -15.54
C VAL A 39 -15.71 -8.71 -15.27
N THR A 40 -14.70 -8.34 -16.07
CA THR A 40 -13.29 -8.76 -15.87
C THR A 40 -12.46 -7.62 -15.29
N PRO A 41 -11.34 -7.93 -14.60
CA PRO A 41 -10.47 -6.88 -14.06
C PRO A 41 -9.83 -6.05 -15.17
N THR A 42 -9.53 -4.80 -14.88
CA THR A 42 -8.68 -3.97 -15.72
C THR A 42 -7.20 -4.36 -15.53
N ILE A 43 -6.34 -3.87 -16.42
CA ILE A 43 -4.89 -4.04 -16.30
C ILE A 43 -4.40 -3.45 -14.98
N GLU A 44 -4.90 -2.26 -14.62
CA GLU A 44 -4.52 -1.54 -13.40
C GLU A 44 -4.97 -2.30 -12.15
N GLU A 45 -6.17 -2.86 -12.14
CA GLU A 45 -6.69 -3.67 -11.03
C GLU A 45 -5.84 -4.93 -10.84
N THR A 46 -5.50 -5.61 -11.92
CA THR A 46 -4.64 -6.81 -11.89
C THR A 46 -3.24 -6.46 -11.39
N ALA A 47 -2.64 -5.40 -11.90
CA ALA A 47 -1.30 -4.97 -11.50
C ALA A 47 -1.28 -4.53 -10.02
N MET A 48 -2.28 -3.79 -9.55
CA MET A 48 -2.37 -3.40 -8.14
C MET A 48 -2.60 -4.61 -7.22
N PHE A 49 -3.34 -5.62 -7.68
CA PHE A 49 -3.48 -6.89 -6.96
C PHE A 49 -2.13 -7.61 -6.82
N TYR A 50 -1.31 -7.65 -7.87
CA TYR A 50 0.05 -8.20 -7.77
C TYR A 50 0.94 -7.40 -6.82
N ALA A 51 0.86 -6.08 -6.84
CA ALA A 51 1.56 -5.24 -5.87
C ALA A 51 1.15 -5.57 -4.42
N ARG A 52 -0.15 -5.69 -4.16
CA ARG A 52 -0.65 -6.05 -2.83
C ARG A 52 -0.25 -7.46 -2.41
N SER A 53 -0.29 -8.42 -3.32
CA SER A 53 0.16 -9.79 -3.06
C SER A 53 1.66 -9.82 -2.73
N ALA A 54 2.48 -9.06 -3.46
CA ALA A 54 3.90 -8.95 -3.18
C ALA A 54 4.19 -8.40 -1.78
N ALA A 55 3.39 -7.46 -1.27
CA ALA A 55 3.54 -6.91 0.07
C ALA A 55 3.51 -7.96 1.19
N ASN A 56 2.78 -9.05 0.99
CA ASN A 56 2.65 -10.13 1.98
C ASN A 56 3.96 -10.89 2.22
N ASN A 57 4.94 -10.79 1.31
CA ASN A 57 6.27 -11.37 1.49
C ASN A 57 7.17 -10.57 2.43
N SER A 58 6.80 -9.33 2.74
CA SER A 58 7.61 -8.45 3.56
C SER A 58 7.56 -8.85 5.04
N SER A 59 8.72 -8.97 5.67
CA SER A 59 8.89 -9.15 7.11
C SER A 59 9.29 -7.85 7.83
N CYS A 60 9.24 -6.72 7.14
CA CYS A 60 9.65 -5.42 7.69
C CYS A 60 8.82 -5.04 8.92
N LEU A 61 9.49 -4.70 10.03
CA LEU A 61 8.85 -4.33 11.30
C LEU A 61 8.05 -3.03 11.23
N SER A 62 8.34 -2.16 10.25
CA SER A 62 7.66 -0.88 10.14
C SER A 62 6.36 -0.99 9.36
N ARG A 63 6.39 -1.63 8.17
CA ARG A 63 5.25 -1.67 7.25
C ARG A 63 5.51 -2.68 6.14
N GLN A 64 4.47 -3.40 5.73
CA GLN A 64 4.50 -4.23 4.53
C GLN A 64 4.08 -3.38 3.32
N VAL A 65 4.98 -3.20 2.38
CA VAL A 65 4.75 -2.46 1.13
C VAL A 65 5.05 -3.38 -0.04
N GLY A 66 4.23 -3.32 -1.07
CA GLY A 66 4.46 -4.06 -2.29
C GLY A 66 4.34 -3.16 -3.52
N ALA A 67 5.03 -3.55 -4.56
CA ALA A 67 5.01 -2.88 -5.84
C ALA A 67 4.93 -3.89 -7.00
N SER A 68 4.38 -3.46 -8.12
CA SER A 68 4.47 -4.17 -9.40
C SER A 68 4.76 -3.18 -10.52
N ILE A 69 5.39 -3.66 -11.57
CA ILE A 69 5.70 -2.86 -12.76
C ILE A 69 5.12 -3.58 -13.97
N THR A 70 4.44 -2.82 -14.82
CA THR A 70 4.02 -3.27 -16.16
C THR A 70 4.75 -2.50 -17.24
N ASP A 71 4.87 -3.10 -18.42
CA ASP A 71 5.29 -2.40 -19.62
C ASP A 71 4.21 -1.39 -20.08
N LYS A 72 4.47 -0.69 -21.17
CA LYS A 72 3.52 0.26 -21.78
C LYS A 72 2.22 -0.40 -22.27
N ASN A 73 2.23 -1.71 -22.52
CA ASN A 73 1.08 -2.47 -22.98
C ASN A 73 0.28 -3.11 -21.83
N GLY A 74 0.78 -3.00 -20.59
CA GLY A 74 0.14 -3.56 -19.41
C GLY A 74 0.59 -4.98 -19.05
N ASN A 75 1.59 -5.54 -19.72
CA ASN A 75 2.16 -6.83 -19.35
C ASN A 75 2.99 -6.70 -18.07
N LEU A 76 2.82 -7.60 -17.12
CA LEU A 76 3.58 -7.62 -15.88
C LEU A 76 5.07 -7.89 -16.17
N ILE A 77 5.93 -7.00 -15.70
CA ILE A 77 7.39 -7.13 -15.79
C ILE A 77 7.96 -7.73 -14.53
N SER A 78 7.64 -7.12 -13.38
CA SER A 78 8.21 -7.50 -12.09
C SER A 78 7.28 -7.16 -10.94
N THR A 79 7.53 -7.81 -9.81
CA THR A 79 6.95 -7.45 -8.51
C THR A 79 8.06 -7.23 -7.49
N GLY A 80 7.80 -6.41 -6.47
CA GLY A 80 8.75 -6.14 -5.41
C GLY A 80 8.04 -5.94 -4.07
N TRP A 81 8.75 -6.16 -2.99
CA TRP A 81 8.32 -5.86 -1.62
C TRP A 81 9.49 -5.30 -0.83
N ASN A 82 9.21 -4.63 0.26
CA ASN A 82 10.25 -4.07 1.10
C ASN A 82 10.78 -5.11 2.09
N ASP A 83 12.08 -5.44 1.99
CA ASP A 83 12.78 -6.29 2.95
C ASP A 83 14.30 -6.11 2.85
N VAL A 84 15.05 -6.84 3.68
CA VAL A 84 16.49 -6.76 3.76
C VAL A 84 17.14 -7.50 2.58
N PRO A 85 18.06 -6.85 1.84
CA PRO A 85 18.80 -7.50 0.76
C PRO A 85 19.86 -8.46 1.33
N LYS A 86 20.18 -9.50 0.56
CA LYS A 86 21.22 -10.47 0.91
C LYS A 86 22.39 -10.45 -0.09
N PHE A 87 23.52 -10.95 0.36
CA PHE A 87 24.66 -11.20 -0.53
C PHE A 87 24.27 -12.18 -1.65
N GLY A 88 24.73 -11.93 -2.84
CA GLY A 88 24.37 -12.69 -4.04
C GLY A 88 23.12 -12.17 -4.76
N GLY A 89 22.47 -11.12 -4.22
CA GLY A 89 21.32 -10.46 -4.84
C GLY A 89 19.96 -10.88 -4.27
N ASN A 90 18.93 -10.10 -4.61
CA ASN A 90 17.56 -10.25 -4.12
C ASN A 90 17.45 -10.04 -2.58
N LEU A 91 16.31 -10.40 -2.00
CA LEU A 91 15.99 -10.24 -0.58
C LEU A 91 16.08 -11.60 0.14
N TYR A 92 16.27 -11.57 1.46
CA TYR A 92 16.15 -12.76 2.29
C TYR A 92 14.74 -13.36 2.19
N ARG A 93 14.68 -14.69 2.26
CA ARG A 93 13.46 -15.50 2.27
C ARG A 93 13.54 -16.54 3.38
N ASP A 94 12.42 -17.14 3.71
CA ASP A 94 12.32 -18.18 4.73
C ASP A 94 13.22 -19.40 4.45
N SER A 95 13.48 -19.68 3.17
CA SER A 95 14.36 -20.79 2.73
C SER A 95 15.85 -20.52 2.86
N ASP A 96 16.29 -19.31 3.23
CA ASP A 96 17.70 -18.97 3.34
C ASP A 96 18.28 -19.58 4.62
N MET A 97 19.38 -20.32 4.50
CA MET A 97 20.06 -20.97 5.64
C MET A 97 20.52 -19.95 6.70
N ARG A 98 20.93 -18.78 6.27
CA ARG A 98 21.27 -17.64 7.12
C ARG A 98 20.34 -16.49 6.80
N ASP A 99 19.53 -16.10 7.76
CA ASP A 99 18.58 -15.00 7.65
C ASP A 99 18.96 -13.88 8.65
N ASP A 100 19.26 -12.71 8.13
CA ASP A 100 19.67 -11.54 8.92
C ASP A 100 18.61 -10.43 8.88
N ARG A 101 17.33 -10.73 8.62
CA ARG A 101 16.24 -9.75 8.60
C ARG A 101 16.01 -9.11 9.97
N CYS A 102 15.43 -7.93 9.97
CA CYS A 102 15.28 -7.12 11.19
C CYS A 102 14.44 -7.80 12.29
N PHE A 103 13.42 -8.58 11.93
CA PHE A 103 12.60 -9.28 12.92
C PHE A 103 13.38 -10.34 13.72
N LEU A 104 14.36 -11.00 13.11
CA LEU A 104 15.25 -11.93 13.80
C LEU A 104 16.27 -11.21 14.69
N LYS A 105 16.60 -9.96 14.35
CA LYS A 105 17.46 -9.12 15.21
C LYS A 105 16.68 -8.51 16.39
N GLY A 106 15.34 -8.55 16.34
CA GLY A 106 14.46 -8.02 17.39
C GLY A 106 14.31 -6.50 17.40
N TYR A 107 14.84 -5.77 16.40
CA TYR A 107 14.73 -4.31 16.33
C TYR A 107 14.74 -3.77 14.90
N CYS A 108 14.13 -2.58 14.74
CA CYS A 108 14.22 -1.80 13.51
C CYS A 108 15.53 -0.99 13.52
N THR A 109 16.40 -1.22 12.53
CA THR A 109 17.68 -0.50 12.43
C THR A 109 17.48 1.00 12.27
N ASN A 110 16.49 1.41 11.46
CA ASN A 110 16.20 2.81 11.23
C ASN A 110 15.80 3.56 12.53
N ASP A 111 15.01 2.92 13.39
CA ASP A 111 14.62 3.52 14.67
C ASP A 111 15.80 3.55 15.65
N LYS A 112 16.58 2.47 15.71
CA LYS A 112 17.78 2.41 16.55
C LYS A 112 18.80 3.51 16.21
N GLU A 113 19.07 3.73 14.92
CA GLU A 113 19.98 4.78 14.48
C GLU A 113 19.45 6.20 14.77
N LYS A 114 18.14 6.40 14.68
CA LYS A 114 17.50 7.66 15.11
C LYS A 114 17.67 7.91 16.61
N ASP A 115 17.58 6.87 17.41
CA ASP A 115 17.79 6.98 18.86
C ASP A 115 19.25 7.31 19.17
N ILE A 116 20.21 6.67 18.48
CA ILE A 116 21.63 7.00 18.57
C ILE A 116 21.88 8.44 18.13
N LEU A 117 21.30 8.88 17.01
CA LEU A 117 21.42 10.26 16.54
C LEU A 117 20.87 11.26 17.57
N THR A 118 19.71 10.95 18.15
CA THR A 118 19.09 11.77 19.21
C THR A 118 20.00 11.88 20.43
N GLU A 119 20.58 10.77 20.86
CA GLU A 119 21.51 10.74 21.99
C GLU A 119 22.76 11.59 21.70
N ASN A 120 23.34 11.45 20.51
CA ASN A 120 24.54 12.23 20.10
C ASN A 120 24.24 13.74 20.06
N ILE A 121 23.10 14.14 19.46
CA ILE A 121 22.70 15.55 19.45
C ILE A 121 22.53 16.07 20.88
N SER A 122 21.88 15.29 21.74
CA SER A 122 21.62 15.66 23.12
C SER A 122 22.93 15.83 23.94
N LYS A 123 23.94 14.97 23.68
CA LYS A 123 25.25 15.07 24.32
C LYS A 123 25.99 16.33 23.87
N ILE A 124 26.03 16.61 22.58
CA ILE A 124 26.64 17.83 22.03
C ILE A 124 26.05 19.09 22.67
N LEU A 125 24.71 19.10 22.83
CA LEU A 125 24.04 20.24 23.48
C LEU A 125 24.35 20.37 24.97
N LEU A 126 24.62 19.25 25.68
CA LEU A 126 25.05 19.29 27.07
C LEU A 126 26.51 19.77 27.28
N ASP A 127 27.31 19.77 26.21
CA ASP A 127 28.68 20.33 26.28
C ASP A 127 28.68 21.88 26.30
N ASP A 128 27.57 22.51 25.87
CA ASP A 128 27.32 23.93 26.01
C ASP A 128 26.93 24.28 27.47
N THR A 129 27.70 25.17 28.12
CA THR A 129 27.52 25.51 29.54
C THR A 129 26.14 26.10 29.85
N GLY A 130 25.62 26.96 28.97
CA GLY A 130 24.30 27.59 29.15
C GLY A 130 23.16 26.60 29.02
N ILE A 131 23.25 25.65 28.09
CA ILE A 131 22.25 24.57 27.90
C ILE A 131 22.35 23.58 29.04
N LYS A 132 23.55 23.22 29.50
CA LYS A 132 23.79 22.32 30.60
C LYS A 132 23.09 22.79 31.88
N GLU A 133 23.25 24.08 32.25
CA GLU A 133 22.61 24.66 33.42
C GLU A 133 21.09 24.50 33.41
N MET A 134 20.45 24.45 32.26
CA MET A 134 19.00 24.24 32.15
C MET A 134 18.54 22.87 32.66
N PHE A 135 19.42 21.86 32.64
CA PHE A 135 19.09 20.49 33.02
C PHE A 135 19.69 20.06 34.36
N PHE A 136 20.55 20.88 34.97
CA PHE A 136 21.13 20.57 36.27
C PHE A 136 20.44 21.38 37.39
N GLU A 137 20.11 20.70 38.47
CA GLU A 137 19.55 21.25 39.69
C GLU A 137 20.52 20.89 40.84
N ASN A 138 21.07 21.89 41.52
CA ASN A 138 22.07 21.67 42.57
C ASN A 138 23.28 20.80 42.12
N GLY A 139 23.74 20.95 40.87
CA GLY A 139 24.86 20.18 40.33
C GLY A 139 24.48 18.73 39.91
N ILE A 140 23.22 18.34 40.02
CA ILE A 140 22.73 16.99 39.66
C ILE A 140 21.85 17.11 38.42
N LEU A 141 22.03 16.22 37.43
CA LEU A 141 21.24 16.17 36.22
C LEU A 141 19.77 15.78 36.56
N ASN A 142 18.81 16.64 36.21
CA ASN A 142 17.41 16.29 36.24
C ASN A 142 17.06 15.37 35.05
N ILE A 143 17.15 14.06 35.29
CA ILE A 143 16.96 13.00 34.28
C ILE A 143 15.63 13.16 33.55
N LYS A 144 14.54 13.41 34.27
CA LYS A 144 13.20 13.55 33.69
C LYS A 144 13.16 14.69 32.67
N LYS A 145 13.67 15.85 33.05
CA LYS A 145 13.71 17.05 32.20
C LYS A 145 14.58 16.83 30.96
N PHE A 146 15.68 16.11 31.12
CA PHE A 146 16.57 15.76 30.01
C PHE A 146 15.94 14.71 29.08
N ASP A 147 15.24 13.69 29.59
CA ASP A 147 14.54 12.70 28.78
C ASP A 147 13.38 13.30 28.01
N ASP A 148 12.63 14.24 28.61
CA ASP A 148 11.60 15.01 27.89
C ASP A 148 12.20 15.82 26.74
N PHE A 149 13.38 16.38 26.93
CA PHE A 149 14.10 17.11 25.90
C PHE A 149 14.57 16.18 24.77
N LYS A 150 15.18 15.03 25.08
CA LYS A 150 15.54 13.99 24.11
C LYS A 150 14.32 13.54 23.29
N SER A 151 13.20 13.34 23.96
CA SER A 151 11.93 12.99 23.30
C SER A 151 11.49 14.05 22.28
N LYS A 152 11.63 15.33 22.60
CA LYS A 152 11.35 16.42 21.65
C LYS A 152 12.26 16.39 20.43
N ILE A 153 13.57 16.16 20.62
CA ILE A 153 14.53 16.00 19.51
C ILE A 153 14.12 14.80 18.66
N ARG A 154 13.87 13.64 19.26
CA ARG A 154 13.48 12.41 18.57
C ARG A 154 12.19 12.59 17.76
N ASN A 155 11.24 13.36 18.28
CA ASN A 155 9.94 13.65 17.63
C ASN A 155 10.00 14.83 16.65
N SER A 156 11.14 15.50 16.51
CA SER A 156 11.34 16.52 15.48
C SER A 156 11.45 15.90 14.08
N LYS A 157 12.14 16.53 13.14
CA LYS A 157 12.45 15.97 11.81
C LYS A 157 13.27 14.68 11.85
N VAL A 158 13.92 14.36 12.99
CA VAL A 158 14.63 13.09 13.18
C VAL A 158 13.70 11.89 12.99
N LYS A 159 12.45 11.96 13.44
CA LYS A 159 11.47 10.88 13.24
C LYS A 159 11.18 10.57 11.77
N ASP A 160 11.40 11.54 10.88
CA ASP A 160 11.05 11.44 9.45
C ASP A 160 12.18 10.85 8.60
N LEU A 161 13.38 10.67 9.18
CA LEU A 161 14.52 10.03 8.51
C LEU A 161 14.20 8.57 8.15
N ILE A 162 14.56 8.19 6.94
CA ILE A 162 14.37 6.83 6.41
C ILE A 162 15.68 6.22 5.90
N GLU A 163 16.76 6.95 5.95
CA GLU A 163 18.05 6.65 5.34
C GLU A 163 18.77 5.48 6.02
N TYR A 164 18.47 5.21 7.29
CA TYR A 164 19.11 4.15 8.07
C TYR A 164 18.39 2.78 7.97
N SER A 165 17.41 2.69 7.09
CA SER A 165 16.71 1.43 6.86
C SER A 165 17.62 0.42 6.15
N ARG A 166 17.71 -0.80 6.69
CA ARG A 166 18.35 -1.91 5.97
C ARG A 166 17.45 -2.46 4.87
N SER A 167 16.14 -2.26 4.98
CA SER A 167 15.20 -2.74 3.98
C SER A 167 15.28 -1.88 2.72
N VAL A 168 15.41 -2.53 1.58
CA VAL A 168 15.14 -1.93 0.27
C VAL A 168 13.65 -1.68 0.18
N HIS A 169 13.23 -0.59 -0.45
CA HIS A 169 11.81 -0.31 -0.64
C HIS A 169 11.23 -1.15 -1.80
N ALA A 170 9.94 -1.40 -1.76
CA ALA A 170 9.25 -2.26 -2.73
C ALA A 170 9.42 -1.78 -4.18
N GLU A 171 9.34 -0.47 -4.40
CA GLU A 171 9.51 0.17 -5.70
C GLU A 171 10.93 -0.06 -6.24
N MET A 172 11.95 0.13 -5.39
CA MET A 172 13.35 -0.09 -5.76
C MET A 172 13.61 -1.57 -6.07
N HIS A 173 13.05 -2.48 -5.26
CA HIS A 173 13.15 -3.93 -5.49
C HIS A 173 12.52 -4.30 -6.85
N ALA A 174 11.30 -3.84 -7.13
CA ALA A 174 10.62 -4.10 -8.40
C ALA A 174 11.41 -3.53 -9.60
N ILE A 175 11.96 -2.31 -9.48
CA ILE A 175 12.77 -1.69 -10.54
C ILE A 175 14.05 -2.50 -10.81
N ILE A 176 14.76 -2.90 -9.77
CA ILE A 176 16.01 -3.67 -9.90
C ILE A 176 15.74 -5.02 -10.58
N LEU A 177 14.74 -5.77 -10.08
CA LEU A 177 14.38 -7.05 -10.70
C LEU A 177 13.90 -6.90 -12.14
N GLY A 178 13.06 -5.90 -12.40
CA GLY A 178 12.59 -5.63 -13.76
C GLY A 178 13.74 -5.29 -14.71
N SER A 179 14.69 -4.47 -14.26
CA SER A 179 15.89 -4.13 -15.08
C SER A 179 16.75 -5.34 -15.39
N GLN A 180 16.90 -6.29 -14.46
CA GLN A 180 17.67 -7.51 -14.65
C GLN A 180 17.02 -8.48 -15.65
N ILE A 181 15.69 -8.47 -15.74
CA ILE A 181 14.93 -9.43 -16.56
C ILE A 181 14.67 -8.88 -17.96
N THR A 182 14.29 -7.60 -18.09
CA THR A 182 13.66 -7.07 -19.29
C THR A 182 14.40 -5.89 -19.95
N GLY A 183 15.48 -5.39 -19.33
CA GLY A 183 16.21 -4.24 -19.84
C GLY A 183 15.31 -2.99 -19.97
N SER A 184 15.15 -2.48 -21.20
CA SER A 184 14.43 -1.22 -21.46
C SER A 184 12.90 -1.33 -21.49
N GLN A 185 12.29 -2.49 -21.29
CA GLN A 185 10.82 -2.66 -21.38
C GLN A 185 10.04 -1.90 -20.29
N MET A 186 10.69 -1.50 -19.21
CA MET A 186 10.07 -0.64 -18.18
C MET A 186 9.86 0.81 -18.64
N ILE A 187 10.60 1.27 -19.66
CA ILE A 187 10.50 2.65 -20.14
C ILE A 187 9.09 2.90 -20.66
N ASN A 188 8.49 4.00 -20.22
CA ASN A 188 7.08 4.34 -20.46
C ASN A 188 6.07 3.36 -19.83
N GLY A 189 6.52 2.47 -18.96
CA GLY A 189 5.68 1.57 -18.20
C GLY A 189 4.96 2.26 -17.03
N LYS A 190 4.21 1.43 -16.29
CA LYS A 190 3.49 1.89 -15.10
C LYS A 190 4.00 1.13 -13.88
N LEU A 191 4.12 1.84 -12.76
CA LEU A 191 4.41 1.27 -11.45
C LEU A 191 3.18 1.37 -10.56
N PHE A 192 2.86 0.28 -9.89
CA PHE A 192 1.77 0.19 -8.91
C PHE A 192 2.38 -0.07 -7.55
N CYS A 193 2.02 0.73 -6.56
CA CYS A 193 2.54 0.62 -5.21
C CYS A 193 1.42 0.71 -4.18
N THR A 194 1.49 -0.10 -3.13
CA THR A 194 0.47 -0.06 -2.06
C THR A 194 0.53 1.22 -1.25
N THR A 195 1.65 1.95 -1.30
CA THR A 195 1.87 3.22 -0.58
C THR A 195 2.51 4.25 -1.51
N TYR A 196 2.17 5.53 -1.34
CA TYR A 196 2.79 6.65 -2.08
C TYR A 196 4.32 6.60 -1.97
N PRO A 197 5.08 6.71 -3.08
CA PRO A 197 6.53 6.60 -3.08
C PRO A 197 7.20 7.66 -2.21
N CYS A 198 8.21 7.27 -1.46
CA CYS A 198 9.05 8.22 -0.76
C CYS A 198 10.00 8.94 -1.72
N HIS A 199 10.65 10.00 -1.26
CA HIS A 199 11.59 10.80 -2.06
C HIS A 199 12.79 9.98 -2.56
N ASN A 200 13.22 8.96 -1.82
CA ASN A 200 14.29 8.06 -2.27
C ASN A 200 13.83 7.17 -3.43
N CYS A 201 12.58 6.67 -3.38
CA CYS A 201 12.02 5.89 -4.49
C CYS A 201 11.72 6.75 -5.71
N ALA A 202 11.28 8.00 -5.50
CA ALA A 202 10.94 8.93 -6.57
C ALA A 202 12.07 9.09 -7.60
N ARG A 203 13.31 9.32 -7.15
CA ARG A 203 14.48 9.43 -8.05
C ARG A 203 14.75 8.17 -8.87
N HIS A 204 14.51 6.99 -8.29
CA HIS A 204 14.71 5.72 -9.01
C HIS A 204 13.59 5.48 -10.04
N ILE A 205 12.37 5.89 -9.73
CA ILE A 205 11.21 5.84 -10.63
C ILE A 205 11.45 6.73 -11.86
N ILE A 206 11.95 7.96 -11.64
CA ILE A 206 12.33 8.87 -12.73
C ILE A 206 13.43 8.23 -13.59
N LEU A 207 14.50 7.76 -12.96
CA LEU A 207 15.65 7.17 -13.66
C LEU A 207 15.28 5.91 -14.46
N ALA A 208 14.33 5.11 -13.95
CA ALA A 208 13.84 3.91 -14.64
C ALA A 208 12.94 4.22 -15.85
N GLY A 209 12.58 5.48 -16.10
CA GLY A 209 11.72 5.89 -17.19
C GLY A 209 10.25 5.48 -17.03
N ILE A 210 9.80 5.25 -15.80
CA ILE A 210 8.39 4.98 -15.50
C ILE A 210 7.56 6.23 -15.82
N LYS A 211 6.45 6.05 -16.51
CA LYS A 211 5.58 7.16 -16.92
C LYS A 211 4.46 7.50 -15.93
N ILE A 212 3.91 6.48 -15.28
CA ILE A 212 2.80 6.64 -14.34
C ILE A 212 3.06 5.77 -13.11
N VAL A 213 2.78 6.32 -11.94
CA VAL A 213 2.75 5.61 -10.67
C VAL A 213 1.33 5.65 -10.11
N TYR A 214 0.78 4.51 -9.78
CA TYR A 214 -0.48 4.39 -9.04
C TYR A 214 -0.21 3.95 -7.61
N TYR A 215 -0.86 4.60 -6.64
CA TYR A 215 -0.72 4.27 -5.23
C TYR A 215 -2.09 4.19 -4.52
N ILE A 216 -2.15 3.49 -3.39
CA ILE A 216 -3.36 3.39 -2.56
C ILE A 216 -3.23 4.26 -1.32
N GLU A 217 -2.27 3.96 -0.44
CA GLU A 217 -2.11 4.67 0.82
C GLU A 217 -1.26 5.94 0.65
N PRO A 218 -1.75 7.11 1.07
CA PRO A 218 -0.95 8.33 1.04
C PRO A 218 0.23 8.26 2.03
N TYR A 219 1.34 8.92 1.67
CA TYR A 219 2.51 9.07 2.52
C TYR A 219 2.92 10.54 2.62
N VAL A 220 2.33 11.23 3.60
CA VAL A 220 2.44 12.70 3.78
C VAL A 220 3.89 13.16 4.02
N LYS A 221 4.78 12.26 4.50
CA LYS A 221 6.18 12.59 4.77
C LYS A 221 7.06 12.57 3.52
N SER A 222 6.53 12.16 2.36
CA SER A 222 7.30 12.15 1.13
C SER A 222 7.66 13.57 0.71
N LEU A 223 8.93 13.77 0.43
CA LEU A 223 9.44 14.99 -0.18
C LEU A 223 9.60 14.85 -1.71
N GLY A 224 9.15 13.73 -2.30
CA GLY A 224 9.37 13.42 -3.71
C GLY A 224 8.91 14.53 -4.65
N LEU A 225 7.67 14.99 -4.49
CA LEU A 225 7.12 16.07 -5.31
C LEU A 225 7.87 17.40 -5.12
N LYS A 226 8.28 17.71 -3.88
CA LYS A 226 9.02 18.94 -3.58
C LYS A 226 10.43 18.94 -4.19
N LEU A 227 11.12 17.81 -4.12
CA LEU A 227 12.53 17.69 -4.54
C LEU A 227 12.68 17.48 -6.04
N HIS A 228 11.64 16.95 -6.72
CA HIS A 228 11.66 16.56 -8.12
C HIS A 228 10.46 17.12 -8.89
N ASN A 229 10.04 18.35 -8.57
CA ASN A 229 8.90 19.02 -9.21
C ASN A 229 9.13 19.34 -10.71
N ASP A 230 10.37 19.29 -11.16
CA ASP A 230 10.79 19.32 -12.55
C ASP A 230 10.38 18.06 -13.32
N SER A 231 10.36 16.91 -12.66
CA SER A 231 10.22 15.58 -13.26
C SER A 231 9.00 14.79 -12.77
N ILE A 232 8.33 15.21 -11.69
CA ILE A 232 7.17 14.54 -11.08
C ILE A 232 6.00 15.50 -10.97
N THR A 233 4.79 14.97 -11.14
CA THR A 233 3.53 15.72 -10.95
C THR A 233 2.43 14.82 -10.39
N GLU A 234 1.46 15.41 -9.69
CA GLU A 234 0.18 14.79 -9.33
C GLU A 234 -0.96 15.22 -10.28
N ASN A 235 -0.64 16.09 -11.24
CA ASN A 235 -1.59 16.51 -12.26
C ASN A 235 -1.66 15.46 -13.38
N GLU A 236 -2.81 14.82 -13.52
CA GLU A 236 -3.06 13.79 -14.54
C GLU A 236 -2.87 14.28 -15.98
N LYS A 237 -3.09 15.57 -16.24
CA LYS A 237 -2.99 16.19 -17.55
C LYS A 237 -1.54 16.48 -17.98
N GLU A 238 -0.61 16.49 -17.05
CA GLU A 238 0.80 16.76 -17.30
C GLU A 238 1.51 15.52 -17.83
N THR A 239 1.66 15.38 -19.13
CA THR A 239 2.19 14.16 -19.76
C THR A 239 3.73 14.12 -19.88
N GLU A 240 4.39 15.26 -19.68
CA GLU A 240 5.85 15.40 -19.80
C GLU A 240 6.60 15.11 -18.51
N LYS A 241 5.87 14.69 -17.45
CA LYS A 241 6.42 14.30 -16.17
C LYS A 241 5.89 12.94 -15.73
N VAL A 242 6.57 12.31 -14.78
CA VAL A 242 6.07 11.12 -14.08
C VAL A 242 4.83 11.53 -13.28
N ARG A 243 3.69 10.95 -13.61
CA ARG A 243 2.43 11.23 -12.91
C ARG A 243 2.27 10.25 -11.76
N ILE A 244 2.13 10.78 -10.54
CA ILE A 244 1.84 9.98 -9.34
C ILE A 244 0.38 10.19 -8.98
N LEU A 245 -0.43 9.17 -9.21
CA LEU A 245 -1.88 9.24 -9.15
C LEU A 245 -2.43 8.24 -8.12
N ILE A 246 -3.50 8.62 -7.44
CA ILE A 246 -4.23 7.68 -6.60
C ILE A 246 -4.83 6.58 -7.49
N PHE A 247 -4.79 5.35 -6.99
CA PHE A 247 -5.36 4.19 -7.69
C PHE A 247 -6.88 4.36 -7.86
N ASP A 248 -7.42 3.83 -8.97
CA ASP A 248 -8.83 3.88 -9.34
C ASP A 248 -9.28 2.47 -9.75
N GLY A 249 -10.32 1.94 -9.13
CA GLY A 249 -10.84 0.61 -9.40
C GLY A 249 -11.07 -0.25 -8.15
N VAL A 250 -11.26 -1.53 -8.34
CA VAL A 250 -11.48 -2.51 -7.26
C VAL A 250 -10.27 -2.63 -6.36
N SER A 251 -10.50 -2.49 -5.05
CA SER A 251 -9.44 -2.66 -4.06
C SER A 251 -8.81 -4.05 -4.16
N PRO A 252 -7.47 -4.18 -4.05
CA PRO A 252 -6.80 -5.47 -4.10
C PRO A 252 -7.33 -6.49 -3.09
N ARG A 253 -7.82 -6.06 -1.92
CA ARG A 253 -8.41 -6.95 -0.91
C ARG A 253 -9.71 -7.61 -1.39
N LYS A 254 -10.42 -6.95 -2.31
CA LYS A 254 -11.70 -7.43 -2.87
C LYS A 254 -11.54 -8.07 -4.25
N TYR A 255 -10.35 -8.02 -4.83
CA TYR A 255 -10.07 -8.51 -6.17
C TYR A 255 -10.56 -9.95 -6.38
N GLN A 256 -10.16 -10.87 -5.52
CA GLN A 256 -10.58 -12.27 -5.62
C GLN A 256 -12.08 -12.43 -5.42
N ILE A 257 -12.69 -11.69 -4.47
CA ILE A 257 -14.14 -11.79 -4.19
C ILE A 257 -14.96 -11.34 -5.41
N PHE A 258 -14.57 -10.22 -6.03
CA PHE A 258 -15.36 -9.67 -7.13
C PHE A 258 -15.11 -10.37 -8.46
N PHE A 259 -13.89 -10.84 -8.72
CA PHE A 259 -13.56 -11.44 -10.02
C PHE A 259 -13.58 -12.96 -10.04
N THR A 260 -13.68 -13.64 -8.89
CA THR A 260 -13.92 -15.08 -8.87
C THR A 260 -15.38 -15.38 -9.18
N ASN A 261 -15.58 -16.37 -10.03
CA ASN A 261 -16.92 -16.87 -10.35
C ASN A 261 -17.38 -17.90 -9.30
N PHE A 262 -18.46 -17.60 -8.61
CA PHE A 262 -19.07 -18.52 -7.62
C PHE A 262 -20.34 -19.21 -8.12
N GLY A 263 -20.72 -19.03 -9.39
CA GLY A 263 -21.94 -19.62 -9.98
C GLY A 263 -21.73 -20.08 -11.41
N GLU A 264 -22.73 -20.73 -11.97
CA GLU A 264 -22.71 -21.17 -13.36
C GLU A 264 -22.93 -19.98 -14.31
N ARG A 265 -21.90 -19.66 -15.12
CA ARG A 265 -21.98 -18.60 -16.16
C ARG A 265 -22.69 -19.07 -17.43
N LYS A 266 -22.87 -20.36 -17.63
CA LYS A 266 -23.52 -20.92 -18.81
C LYS A 266 -24.62 -21.92 -18.41
N ASP A 267 -25.65 -22.00 -19.22
CA ASP A 267 -26.66 -23.05 -19.13
C ASP A 267 -26.14 -24.38 -19.68
N LYS A 268 -26.95 -25.44 -19.60
CA LYS A 268 -26.63 -26.77 -20.14
C LYS A 268 -26.40 -26.79 -21.64
N LYS A 269 -26.87 -25.76 -22.36
CA LYS A 269 -26.73 -25.60 -23.81
C LYS A 269 -25.54 -24.73 -24.19
N GLY A 270 -24.79 -24.19 -23.20
CA GLY A 270 -23.63 -23.32 -23.41
C GLY A 270 -23.95 -21.83 -23.55
N ASN A 271 -25.21 -21.41 -23.41
CA ASN A 271 -25.60 -20.01 -23.47
C ASN A 271 -25.26 -19.28 -22.16
N LEU A 272 -25.02 -17.97 -22.25
CA LEU A 272 -24.81 -17.14 -21.09
C LEU A 272 -26.00 -17.17 -20.13
N ASN A 273 -25.75 -17.53 -18.89
CA ASN A 273 -26.75 -17.49 -17.83
C ASN A 273 -26.90 -16.07 -17.30
N VAL A 274 -27.92 -15.36 -17.74
CA VAL A 274 -28.19 -13.98 -17.30
C VAL A 274 -28.96 -14.02 -15.98
N LYS A 275 -28.37 -13.46 -14.93
CA LYS A 275 -29.05 -13.37 -13.62
C LYS A 275 -30.22 -12.37 -13.70
N GLN A 276 -31.37 -12.75 -13.15
CA GLN A 276 -32.50 -11.83 -13.04
C GLN A 276 -32.22 -10.82 -11.92
N LEU A 277 -32.26 -9.52 -12.22
CA LEU A 277 -31.94 -8.43 -11.30
C LEU A 277 -32.80 -8.41 -10.01
N ASN A 278 -34.01 -8.94 -10.04
CA ASN A 278 -34.90 -9.01 -8.87
C ASN A 278 -34.50 -10.10 -7.84
N ILE A 279 -33.53 -10.97 -8.17
CA ILE A 279 -33.12 -12.11 -7.31
C ILE A 279 -31.64 -11.96 -6.88
N VAL A 280 -30.97 -10.91 -7.34
CA VAL A 280 -29.52 -10.75 -7.16
C VAL A 280 -29.20 -10.28 -5.75
N LYS A 281 -28.31 -10.98 -5.07
CA LYS A 281 -27.76 -10.60 -3.77
C LYS A 281 -26.34 -10.03 -3.94
N PRO A 282 -25.96 -8.98 -3.18
CA PRO A 282 -24.64 -8.42 -3.30
C PRO A 282 -23.56 -9.41 -2.84
N LYS A 283 -22.42 -9.44 -3.55
CA LYS A 283 -21.19 -10.13 -3.15
C LYS A 283 -20.51 -9.39 -1.98
N SER A 284 -21.16 -9.29 -0.84
CA SER A 284 -20.54 -8.69 0.34
C SER A 284 -20.09 -9.78 1.32
N THR A 285 -18.92 -9.63 1.88
CA THR A 285 -18.58 -10.37 3.09
C THR A 285 -19.46 -9.88 4.22
N LYS A 286 -20.18 -10.78 4.85
CA LYS A 286 -21.01 -10.46 6.01
C LYS A 286 -20.10 -9.87 7.09
N SER A 287 -20.38 -8.66 7.53
CA SER A 287 -19.69 -8.06 8.68
C SER A 287 -20.03 -8.86 9.93
N LEU A 288 -19.06 -9.07 10.82
CA LEU A 288 -19.32 -9.66 12.14
C LEU A 288 -20.39 -8.86 12.92
N GLN A 289 -20.50 -7.55 12.67
CA GLN A 289 -21.55 -6.69 13.26
C GLN A 289 -22.94 -7.00 12.72
N ALA A 290 -23.05 -7.58 11.52
CA ALA A 290 -24.32 -7.98 10.92
C ALA A 290 -24.75 -9.41 11.31
N LEU A 291 -23.86 -10.22 11.91
CA LEU A 291 -24.17 -11.59 12.31
C LEU A 291 -25.39 -11.71 13.24
N PRO A 292 -25.51 -10.92 14.34
CA PRO A 292 -26.68 -11.01 15.21
C PRO A 292 -28.02 -10.71 14.50
N GLU A 293 -28.02 -9.79 13.55
CA GLU A 293 -29.20 -9.45 12.78
C GLU A 293 -29.52 -10.54 11.76
N LEU A 294 -28.50 -11.13 11.11
CA LEU A 294 -28.68 -12.25 10.20
C LEU A 294 -29.15 -13.51 10.94
N GLU A 295 -28.69 -13.75 12.15
CA GLU A 295 -29.16 -14.85 13.01
C GLU A 295 -30.64 -14.65 13.38
N ARG A 296 -31.05 -13.43 13.78
CA ARG A 296 -32.47 -13.11 14.04
C ARG A 296 -33.35 -13.33 12.81
N GLN A 297 -32.88 -12.88 11.63
CA GLN A 297 -33.62 -13.09 10.38
C GLN A 297 -33.72 -14.57 10.03
N ALA A 298 -32.65 -15.34 10.20
CA ALA A 298 -32.65 -16.79 9.97
C ALA A 298 -33.62 -17.51 10.93
N ILE A 299 -33.61 -17.17 12.23
CA ILE A 299 -34.53 -17.72 13.22
C ILE A 299 -35.98 -17.36 12.87
N HIS A 300 -36.22 -16.10 12.48
CA HIS A 300 -37.56 -15.66 12.07
C HIS A 300 -38.06 -16.46 10.88
N SER A 301 -37.25 -16.62 9.83
CA SER A 301 -37.60 -17.40 8.65
C SER A 301 -37.86 -18.88 9.00
N LEU A 302 -37.05 -19.48 9.87
CA LEU A 302 -37.24 -20.87 10.29
C LEU A 302 -38.55 -21.05 11.09
N LYS A 303 -38.98 -20.06 11.88
CA LYS A 303 -40.28 -20.05 12.58
C LYS A 303 -41.42 -19.91 11.58
N GLU A 304 -41.33 -19.00 10.59
CA GLU A 304 -42.35 -18.83 9.56
C GLU A 304 -42.58 -20.11 8.74
N TYR A 305 -41.49 -20.88 8.46
CA TYR A 305 -41.59 -22.15 7.77
C TYR A 305 -41.94 -23.33 8.70
N GLY A 306 -42.21 -23.09 10.00
CA GLY A 306 -42.57 -24.13 10.96
C GLY A 306 -41.45 -25.14 11.29
N LEU A 307 -40.21 -24.77 10.98
CA LEU A 307 -39.03 -25.60 11.20
C LEU A 307 -38.39 -25.39 12.60
N LEU A 308 -38.79 -24.32 13.31
CA LEU A 308 -38.47 -24.07 14.71
C LEU A 308 -39.78 -23.91 15.50
N LYS A 309 -39.92 -24.70 16.55
CA LYS A 309 -40.97 -24.51 17.59
C LYS A 309 -40.49 -23.47 18.58
N GLU A 310 -41.41 -22.68 19.17
CA GLU A 310 -41.15 -21.71 20.22
C GLU A 310 -40.37 -22.28 21.39
#